data_ee4fcbb79486e8644b6ed71133dddafe
#
_entry.id   ee4fcbb79486e8644b6ed71133dddafe
#
_cell.length_a   1.000
_cell.length_b   1.000
_cell.length_c   1.000
_cell.angle_alpha   90.00
_cell.angle_beta   90.00
_cell.angle_gamma   90.00
#
_symmetry.space_group_name_H-M   'P 1'
#
loop_
_entity.id
_entity.type
_entity.pdbx_description
1 polymer ?
#
loop_
_entity_poly.entity_id
_entity_poly.type
_entity_poly.pdbx_seq_one_letter_code
_entity_poly.pdbx_strand_id
1 'polypeptide(L)'
;SKEYIQALINAQKELVSMNDVPSVDWPIIEDYSDELKSKIEASCKEELNEISSITERSERSSRQNELQEKVVEEFLDEEEDNSKAIKLAFKSIFKELVRDRVVSGGPRLDGRSPTDIRDISSEINLLPMVHGSSLFLRGETQVLNVTTLGMSRLEQMLDTIDTVTSKRYMHHYNFPPYST
;
A
#
# COMPACT_ATOMS: atom_id res chain seq x y z
N SER A 1 -23.77 -10.06 3.56
CA SER A 1 -22.48 -10.76 3.31
C SER A 1 -21.93 -11.47 4.54
N LYS A 2 -22.06 -10.90 5.76
CA LYS A 2 -21.51 -11.51 6.99
C LYS A 2 -22.03 -12.92 7.25
N GLU A 3 -23.32 -13.18 7.07
CA GLU A 3 -23.94 -14.49 7.26
C GLU A 3 -23.39 -15.55 6.31
N TYR A 4 -23.21 -15.20 5.03
CA TYR A 4 -22.65 -16.13 4.05
C TYR A 4 -21.17 -16.44 4.33
N ILE A 5 -20.40 -15.43 4.74
CA ILE A 5 -19.01 -15.63 5.16
C ILE A 5 -18.95 -16.57 6.37
N GLN A 6 -19.85 -16.37 7.35
CA GLN A 6 -19.91 -17.24 8.53
C GLN A 6 -20.28 -18.68 8.17
N ALA A 7 -21.20 -18.89 7.22
CA ALA A 7 -21.55 -20.22 6.73
C ALA A 7 -20.33 -20.94 6.10
N LEU A 8 -19.55 -20.23 5.28
CA LEU A 8 -18.31 -20.77 4.69
C LEU A 8 -17.25 -21.10 5.74
N ILE A 9 -17.08 -20.23 6.75
CA ILE A 9 -16.16 -20.48 7.86
C ILE A 9 -16.58 -21.73 8.64
N ASN A 10 -17.87 -21.88 8.91
CA ASN A 10 -18.39 -23.04 9.64
C ASN A 10 -18.19 -24.35 8.86
N ALA A 11 -18.44 -24.34 7.55
CA ALA A 11 -18.20 -25.49 6.70
C ALA A 11 -16.71 -25.90 6.67
N GLN A 12 -15.80 -24.92 6.61
CA GLN A 12 -14.36 -25.19 6.69
C GLN A 12 -13.95 -25.77 8.04
N LYS A 13 -14.49 -25.24 9.14
CA LYS A 13 -14.22 -25.78 10.49
C LYS A 13 -14.75 -27.20 10.65
N GLU A 14 -15.93 -27.48 10.11
CA GLU A 14 -16.52 -28.83 10.11
C GLU A 14 -15.62 -29.80 9.32
N LEU A 15 -15.17 -29.41 8.12
CA LEU A 15 -14.25 -30.22 7.32
C LEU A 15 -12.93 -30.52 8.06
N VAL A 16 -12.36 -29.53 8.73
CA VAL A 16 -11.13 -29.70 9.53
C VAL A 16 -11.39 -30.65 10.70
N SER A 17 -12.55 -30.58 11.35
CA SER A 17 -12.89 -31.48 12.47
C SER A 17 -13.12 -32.95 12.06
N MET A 18 -13.46 -33.15 10.77
CA MET A 18 -13.65 -34.53 10.23
C MET A 18 -12.30 -35.16 9.79
N ASN A 19 -11.24 -34.39 9.71
CA ASN A 19 -9.92 -34.85 9.28
C ASN A 19 -8.92 -34.64 10.42
N ASP A 20 -8.09 -35.63 10.67
CA ASP A 20 -6.96 -35.51 11.59
C ASP A 20 -5.81 -34.75 10.91
N VAL A 21 -5.97 -33.43 10.80
CA VAL A 21 -4.96 -32.56 10.18
C VAL A 21 -3.91 -32.20 11.22
N PRO A 22 -2.65 -32.60 11.06
CA PRO A 22 -1.59 -32.22 11.99
C PRO A 22 -1.45 -30.71 12.04
N SER A 23 -1.38 -30.16 13.26
CA SER A 23 -1.02 -28.76 13.45
C SER A 23 0.42 -28.54 12.99
N VAL A 24 0.61 -27.70 12.00
CA VAL A 24 1.96 -27.29 11.55
C VAL A 24 2.31 -26.01 12.29
N ASP A 25 3.31 -26.12 13.15
CA ASP A 25 3.86 -24.97 13.87
C ASP A 25 4.93 -24.29 13.00
N TRP A 26 4.62 -23.11 12.50
CA TRP A 26 5.54 -22.33 11.69
C TRP A 26 6.31 -21.36 12.59
N PRO A 27 7.65 -21.37 12.56
CA PRO A 27 8.41 -20.40 13.31
C PRO A 27 8.10 -18.98 12.76
N ILE A 28 7.67 -18.11 13.65
CA ILE A 28 7.51 -16.70 13.33
C ILE A 28 8.90 -16.08 13.41
N ILE A 29 9.43 -15.69 12.26
CA ILE A 29 10.69 -14.95 12.20
C ILE A 29 10.34 -13.47 12.34
N GLU A 30 10.78 -12.89 13.44
CA GLU A 30 10.62 -11.45 13.67
C GLU A 30 11.62 -10.67 12.82
N ASP A 31 11.16 -9.62 12.17
CA ASP A 31 12.01 -8.77 11.34
C ASP A 31 13.00 -7.94 12.16
N TYR A 32 12.70 -7.69 13.43
CA TYR A 32 13.52 -6.96 14.42
C TYR A 32 13.06 -7.29 15.83
N SER A 33 13.95 -7.10 16.82
CA SER A 33 13.61 -7.32 18.23
C SER A 33 12.88 -6.11 18.85
N ASP A 34 12.03 -6.35 19.84
CA ASP A 34 11.34 -5.30 20.59
C ASP A 34 12.33 -4.38 21.33
N GLU A 35 13.49 -4.92 21.76
CA GLU A 35 14.54 -4.14 22.40
C GLU A 35 15.15 -3.12 21.44
N LEU A 36 15.45 -3.54 20.20
CA LEU A 36 15.98 -2.67 19.15
C LEU A 36 14.95 -1.57 18.81
N LYS A 37 13.69 -1.96 18.64
CA LYS A 37 12.60 -1.00 18.38
C LYS A 37 12.49 0.05 19.47
N SER A 38 12.52 -0.36 20.74
CA SER A 38 12.41 0.55 21.88
C SER A 38 13.58 1.53 21.98
N LYS A 39 14.80 1.09 21.67
CA LYS A 39 16.00 1.94 21.63
C LYS A 39 15.88 2.99 20.51
N ILE A 40 15.49 2.58 19.31
CA ILE A 40 15.29 3.47 18.17
C ILE A 40 14.17 4.46 18.47
N GLU A 41 13.06 4.02 19.04
CA GLU A 41 11.94 4.90 19.40
C GLU A 41 12.38 5.98 20.39
N ALA A 42 13.16 5.62 21.41
CA ALA A 42 13.67 6.56 22.38
C ALA A 42 14.63 7.61 21.77
N SER A 43 15.42 7.23 20.76
CA SER A 43 16.35 8.14 20.09
C SER A 43 15.66 9.12 19.14
N CYS A 44 14.66 8.70 18.37
CA CYS A 44 14.15 9.49 17.25
C CYS A 44 12.68 9.93 17.36
N LYS A 45 11.97 9.63 18.46
CA LYS A 45 10.52 9.90 18.60
C LYS A 45 10.13 11.37 18.43
N GLU A 46 10.92 12.28 19.01
CA GLU A 46 10.63 13.72 18.93
C GLU A 46 10.79 14.23 17.50
N GLU A 47 11.88 13.87 16.82
CA GLU A 47 12.12 14.25 15.43
C GLU A 47 11.08 13.63 14.48
N LEU A 48 10.66 12.38 14.73
CA LEU A 48 9.59 11.75 13.96
C LEU A 48 8.23 12.45 14.13
N ASN A 49 7.93 12.95 15.31
CA ASN A 49 6.74 13.76 15.56
C ASN A 49 6.77 15.07 14.75
N GLU A 50 7.90 15.76 14.71
CA GLU A 50 8.08 16.96 13.91
C GLU A 50 7.91 16.66 12.43
N ILE A 51 8.58 15.63 11.92
CA ILE A 51 8.49 15.19 10.53
C ILE A 51 7.05 14.82 10.15
N SER A 52 6.31 14.16 11.04
CA SER A 52 4.89 13.81 10.82
C SER A 52 3.99 15.04 10.64
N SER A 53 4.43 16.21 11.08
CA SER A 53 3.68 17.46 10.99
C SER A 53 3.90 18.22 9.67
N ILE A 54 4.91 17.83 8.89
CA ILE A 54 5.20 18.39 7.58
C ILE A 54 4.15 17.89 6.59
N THR A 55 3.35 18.79 6.05
CA THR A 55 2.26 18.44 5.11
C THR A 55 2.76 18.20 3.70
N GLU A 56 3.82 18.91 3.29
CA GLU A 56 4.43 18.74 1.97
C GLU A 56 5.17 17.38 1.90
N ARG A 57 4.82 16.59 0.88
CA ARG A 57 5.29 15.19 0.76
C ARG A 57 6.78 15.08 0.51
N SER A 58 7.32 15.90 -0.38
CA SER A 58 8.73 15.82 -0.79
C SER A 58 9.64 16.20 0.38
N GLU A 59 9.34 17.30 1.06
CA GLU A 59 10.08 17.76 2.24
C GLU A 59 10.02 16.71 3.37
N ARG A 60 8.84 16.18 3.67
CA ARG A 60 8.66 15.14 4.69
C ARG A 60 9.48 13.89 4.35
N SER A 61 9.44 13.44 3.08
CA SER A 61 10.17 12.26 2.65
C SER A 61 11.69 12.46 2.75
N SER A 62 12.19 13.63 2.37
CA SER A 62 13.62 13.98 2.48
C SER A 62 14.09 13.93 3.94
N ARG A 63 13.36 14.63 4.82
CA ARG A 63 13.66 14.65 6.25
C ARG A 63 13.58 13.28 6.91
N GLN A 64 12.60 12.47 6.50
CA GLN A 64 12.46 11.09 7.00
C GLN A 64 13.62 10.21 6.57
N ASN A 65 14.09 10.34 5.32
CA ASN A 65 15.24 9.59 4.83
C ASN A 65 16.54 10.00 5.52
N GLU A 66 16.76 11.31 5.70
CA GLU A 66 17.91 11.83 6.43
C GLU A 66 17.96 11.31 7.88
N LEU A 67 16.82 11.32 8.57
CA LEU A 67 16.71 10.79 9.91
C LEU A 67 16.93 9.27 9.94
N GLN A 68 16.38 8.55 8.97
CA GLN A 68 16.58 7.10 8.86
C GLN A 68 18.04 6.74 8.65
N GLU A 69 18.77 7.49 7.83
CA GLU A 69 20.21 7.27 7.62
C GLU A 69 21.00 7.50 8.91
N LYS A 70 20.73 8.57 9.65
CA LYS A 70 21.34 8.83 10.96
C LYS A 70 21.08 7.70 11.96
N VAL A 71 19.83 7.24 12.04
CA VAL A 71 19.47 6.13 12.93
C VAL A 71 20.16 4.83 12.53
N VAL A 72 20.31 4.57 11.23
CA VAL A 72 21.06 3.40 10.75
C VAL A 72 22.53 3.52 11.16
N GLU A 73 23.17 4.67 10.98
CA GLU A 73 24.57 4.89 11.39
C GLU A 73 24.77 4.75 12.90
N GLU A 74 23.80 5.22 13.70
CA GLU A 74 23.88 5.17 15.18
C GLU A 74 23.73 3.75 15.75
N PHE A 75 22.89 2.92 15.15
CA PHE A 75 22.55 1.58 15.64
C PHE A 75 23.12 0.44 14.81
N LEU A 76 23.94 0.75 13.78
CA LEU A 76 24.59 -0.28 12.98
C LEU A 76 25.56 -1.09 13.83
N ASP A 77 25.42 -2.42 13.78
CA ASP A 77 26.37 -3.32 14.41
C ASP A 77 27.53 -3.58 13.45
N GLU A 78 28.76 -3.50 13.96
CA GLU A 78 29.96 -3.73 13.15
C GLU A 78 30.20 -5.23 12.87
N GLU A 79 29.60 -6.12 13.67
CA GLU A 79 29.78 -7.57 13.54
C GLU A 79 28.68 -8.24 12.69
N GLU A 80 27.44 -7.70 12.75
CA GLU A 80 26.28 -8.22 11.99
C GLU A 80 25.59 -7.09 11.25
N ASP A 81 25.33 -7.28 9.94
CA ASP A 81 24.54 -6.33 9.14
C ASP A 81 23.05 -6.34 9.58
N ASN A 82 22.75 -5.54 10.61
CA ASN A 82 21.41 -5.34 11.13
C ASN A 82 20.67 -4.15 10.47
N SER A 83 21.23 -3.56 9.42
CA SER A 83 20.69 -2.37 8.75
C SER A 83 19.24 -2.53 8.27
N LYS A 84 18.88 -3.72 7.81
CA LYS A 84 17.52 -4.06 7.41
C LYS A 84 16.55 -4.04 8.59
N ALA A 85 16.94 -4.63 9.72
CA ALA A 85 16.15 -4.67 10.94
C ALA A 85 15.90 -3.25 11.49
N ILE A 86 16.93 -2.40 11.49
CA ILE A 86 16.83 -0.99 11.91
C ILE A 86 15.84 -0.23 11.04
N LYS A 87 15.94 -0.36 9.71
CA LYS A 87 15.02 0.31 8.75
C LYS A 87 13.57 -0.15 8.93
N LEU A 88 13.36 -1.44 9.21
CA LEU A 88 12.02 -1.98 9.44
C LEU A 88 11.44 -1.52 10.77
N ALA A 89 12.25 -1.49 11.85
CA ALA A 89 11.85 -0.97 13.14
C ALA A 89 11.50 0.53 13.05
N PHE A 90 12.35 1.34 12.43
CA PHE A 90 12.10 2.77 12.19
C PHE A 90 10.79 3.01 11.44
N LYS A 91 10.55 2.27 10.36
CA LYS A 91 9.32 2.34 9.58
C LYS A 91 8.08 1.95 10.38
N SER A 92 8.21 0.95 11.25
CA SER A 92 7.14 0.52 12.15
C SER A 92 6.78 1.60 13.16
N ILE A 93 7.79 2.23 13.79
CA ILE A 93 7.62 3.32 14.75
C ILE A 93 6.90 4.50 14.08
N PHE A 94 7.36 4.94 12.91
CA PHE A 94 6.72 6.02 12.17
C PHE A 94 5.27 5.70 11.80
N LYS A 95 5.00 4.48 11.37
CA LYS A 95 3.65 4.01 11.05
C LYS A 95 2.72 4.05 12.27
N GLU A 96 3.18 3.60 13.42
CA GLU A 96 2.43 3.62 14.67
C GLU A 96 2.13 5.05 15.12
N LEU A 97 3.13 5.92 15.11
CA LEU A 97 3.00 7.33 15.45
C LEU A 97 1.95 8.04 14.57
N VAL A 98 2.00 7.84 13.26
CA VAL A 98 1.02 8.42 12.33
C VAL A 98 -0.38 7.85 12.58
N ARG A 99 -0.47 6.55 12.87
CA ARG A 99 -1.74 5.89 13.18
C ARG A 99 -2.35 6.45 14.46
N ASP A 100 -1.58 6.58 15.52
CA ASP A 100 -2.03 7.10 16.81
C ASP A 100 -2.50 8.55 16.69
N ARG A 101 -1.77 9.37 15.91
CA ARG A 101 -2.19 10.73 15.61
C ARG A 101 -3.57 10.80 14.94
N VAL A 102 -3.80 9.95 13.93
CA VAL A 102 -5.08 9.93 13.19
C VAL A 102 -6.21 9.38 14.07
N VAL A 103 -5.95 8.32 14.83
CA VAL A 103 -6.94 7.71 15.75
C VAL A 103 -7.33 8.66 16.87
N SER A 104 -6.38 9.48 17.33
CA SER A 104 -6.64 10.54 18.34
C SER A 104 -7.37 11.75 17.77
N GLY A 105 -7.81 11.73 16.50
CA GLY A 105 -8.55 12.83 15.85
C GLY A 105 -7.66 13.90 15.22
N GLY A 106 -6.35 13.69 15.14
CA GLY A 106 -5.43 14.57 14.45
C GLY A 106 -5.54 14.48 12.92
N PRO A 107 -4.95 15.44 12.19
CA PRO A 107 -4.96 15.45 10.74
C PRO A 107 -4.08 14.33 10.17
N ARG A 108 -4.41 13.90 8.95
CA ARG A 108 -3.56 13.03 8.15
C ARG A 108 -2.24 13.72 7.79
N LEU A 109 -1.27 12.97 7.27
CA LEU A 109 0.05 13.49 6.88
C LEU A 109 -0.01 14.64 5.86
N ASP A 110 -1.02 14.68 5.03
CA ASP A 110 -1.26 15.74 4.04
C ASP A 110 -2.14 16.89 4.56
N GLY A 111 -2.38 16.95 5.88
CA GLY A 111 -3.14 18.00 6.55
C GLY A 111 -4.65 17.84 6.49
N ARG A 112 -5.19 16.88 5.73
CA ARG A 112 -6.63 16.65 5.64
C ARG A 112 -7.19 16.05 6.93
N SER A 113 -8.45 16.28 7.20
CA SER A 113 -9.20 15.57 8.23
C SER A 113 -9.46 14.10 7.83
N PRO A 114 -9.80 13.21 8.76
CA PRO A 114 -10.15 11.83 8.43
C PRO A 114 -11.31 11.67 7.44
N THR A 115 -12.19 12.64 7.35
CA THR A 115 -13.39 12.65 6.50
C THR A 115 -13.20 13.38 5.17
N ASP A 116 -12.12 14.15 5.01
CA ASP A 116 -11.86 14.91 3.79
C ASP A 116 -11.44 14.00 2.64
N ILE A 117 -11.97 14.28 1.46
CA ILE A 117 -11.62 13.65 0.20
C ILE A 117 -10.58 14.52 -0.49
N ARG A 118 -9.62 13.90 -1.20
CA ARG A 118 -8.70 14.65 -2.08
C ARG A 118 -9.49 15.30 -3.21
N ASP A 119 -9.02 16.46 -3.67
CA ASP A 119 -9.60 17.14 -4.81
C ASP A 119 -9.63 16.21 -6.03
N ILE A 120 -10.78 16.18 -6.69
CA ILE A 120 -11.02 15.35 -7.86
C ILE A 120 -11.35 16.27 -9.02
N SER A 121 -10.65 16.08 -10.14
CA SER A 121 -10.99 16.70 -11.40
C SER A 121 -10.91 15.70 -12.54
N SER A 122 -11.65 15.94 -13.61
CA SER A 122 -11.59 15.12 -14.80
C SER A 122 -11.78 15.97 -16.05
N GLU A 123 -11.01 15.66 -17.08
CA GLU A 123 -11.10 16.26 -18.40
C GLU A 123 -11.31 15.16 -19.43
N ILE A 124 -12.06 15.46 -20.48
CA ILE A 124 -12.34 14.52 -21.57
C ILE A 124 -11.87 15.09 -22.90
N ASN A 125 -11.70 14.22 -23.90
CA ASN A 125 -11.31 14.60 -25.26
C ASN A 125 -9.94 15.28 -25.37
N LEU A 126 -8.99 14.84 -24.58
CA LEU A 126 -7.61 15.37 -24.61
C LEU A 126 -6.83 14.96 -25.85
N LEU A 127 -7.04 13.74 -26.32
CA LEU A 127 -6.31 13.17 -27.47
C LEU A 127 -7.25 13.11 -28.67
N PRO A 128 -6.96 13.83 -29.78
CA PRO A 128 -7.86 13.93 -30.92
C PRO A 128 -7.86 12.69 -31.82
N MET A 129 -6.85 11.83 -31.73
CA MET A 129 -6.64 10.69 -32.65
C MET A 129 -7.19 9.36 -32.11
N VAL A 130 -7.87 9.37 -30.97
CA VAL A 130 -8.43 8.18 -30.33
C VAL A 130 -9.95 8.23 -30.27
N HIS A 131 -10.62 7.09 -30.06
CA HIS A 131 -12.07 7.05 -29.97
C HIS A 131 -12.63 7.71 -28.70
N GLY A 132 -11.83 7.75 -27.65
CA GLY A 132 -12.13 8.50 -26.43
C GLY A 132 -10.89 8.64 -25.58
N SER A 133 -10.80 9.73 -24.85
CA SER A 133 -9.74 9.96 -23.87
C SER A 133 -10.26 10.76 -22.68
N SER A 134 -9.73 10.48 -21.51
CA SER A 134 -10.00 11.25 -20.31
C SER A 134 -8.76 11.30 -19.40
N LEU A 135 -8.57 12.43 -18.77
CA LEU A 135 -7.61 12.60 -17.70
C LEU A 135 -8.38 12.69 -16.37
N PHE A 136 -8.04 11.84 -15.45
CA PHE A 136 -8.60 11.86 -14.10
C PHE A 136 -7.51 12.20 -13.11
N LEU A 137 -7.76 13.20 -12.27
CA LEU A 137 -6.85 13.65 -11.21
C LEU A 137 -7.52 13.44 -9.86
N ARG A 138 -6.75 12.95 -8.90
CA ARG A 138 -7.13 12.87 -7.49
C ARG A 138 -5.96 13.32 -6.63
N GLY A 139 -5.97 14.59 -6.26
CA GLY A 139 -4.81 15.24 -5.67
C GLY A 139 -3.64 15.22 -6.67
N GLU A 140 -2.51 14.66 -6.28
CA GLU A 140 -1.32 14.56 -7.13
C GLU A 140 -1.32 13.34 -8.08
N THR A 141 -2.26 12.41 -7.90
CA THR A 141 -2.34 11.20 -8.71
C THR A 141 -3.11 11.48 -10.00
N GLN A 142 -2.50 11.14 -11.14
CA GLN A 142 -3.08 11.32 -12.48
C GLN A 142 -3.23 9.98 -13.18
N VAL A 143 -4.36 9.80 -13.88
CA VAL A 143 -4.61 8.64 -14.74
C VAL A 143 -5.11 9.12 -16.09
N LEU A 144 -4.36 8.81 -17.15
CA LEU A 144 -4.78 9.04 -18.52
C LEU A 144 -5.45 7.77 -19.05
N ASN A 145 -6.75 7.87 -19.36
CA ASN A 145 -7.51 6.81 -20.01
C ASN A 145 -7.57 7.05 -21.51
N VAL A 146 -7.38 5.98 -22.27
CA VAL A 146 -7.54 5.98 -23.72
C VAL A 146 -8.44 4.82 -24.10
N THR A 147 -9.52 5.12 -24.83
CA THR A 147 -10.49 4.13 -25.29
C THR A 147 -10.32 3.91 -26.79
N THR A 148 -10.24 2.65 -27.18
CA THR A 148 -10.23 2.23 -28.58
C THR A 148 -11.39 1.28 -28.83
N LEU A 149 -12.19 1.56 -29.84
CA LEU A 149 -13.27 0.70 -30.30
C LEU A 149 -12.77 -0.16 -31.46
N GLY A 150 -13.03 -1.45 -31.40
CA GLY A 150 -12.62 -2.42 -32.41
C GLY A 150 -13.82 -3.17 -33.01
N MET A 151 -13.57 -3.90 -34.08
CA MET A 151 -14.57 -4.79 -34.70
C MET A 151 -14.79 -6.01 -33.80
N SER A 152 -16.01 -6.57 -33.78
CA SER A 152 -16.35 -7.76 -32.98
C SER A 152 -15.42 -8.96 -33.22
N ARG A 153 -14.93 -9.11 -34.47
CA ARG A 153 -13.99 -10.20 -34.84
C ARG A 153 -12.60 -10.08 -34.18
N LEU A 154 -12.29 -8.95 -33.56
CA LEU A 154 -11.04 -8.69 -32.83
C LEU A 154 -11.17 -9.00 -31.33
N GLU A 155 -12.24 -9.67 -30.92
CA GLU A 155 -12.38 -10.10 -29.53
C GLU A 155 -11.26 -11.08 -29.15
N GLN A 156 -10.85 -11.01 -27.91
CA GLN A 156 -9.84 -11.92 -27.37
C GLN A 156 -10.43 -13.32 -27.21
N MET A 157 -9.89 -14.32 -27.90
CA MET A 157 -10.23 -15.72 -27.65
C MET A 157 -9.60 -16.18 -26.34
N LEU A 158 -10.38 -16.88 -25.52
CA LEU A 158 -9.96 -17.47 -24.26
C LEU A 158 -9.94 -18.99 -24.42
N ASP A 159 -8.78 -19.59 -24.13
CA ASP A 159 -8.61 -21.05 -24.07
C ASP A 159 -8.38 -21.43 -22.62
N THR A 160 -9.48 -21.61 -21.89
CA THR A 160 -9.52 -21.96 -20.46
C THR A 160 -10.51 -23.08 -20.25
N ILE A 161 -10.52 -23.67 -19.06
CA ILE A 161 -11.51 -24.69 -18.66
C ILE A 161 -12.91 -24.09 -18.34
N ASP A 162 -13.03 -22.78 -18.41
CA ASP A 162 -14.31 -22.07 -18.20
C ASP A 162 -15.17 -22.13 -19.49
N THR A 163 -16.47 -21.90 -19.33
CA THR A 163 -17.42 -21.85 -20.43
C THR A 163 -17.32 -20.58 -21.29
N VAL A 164 -16.63 -19.56 -20.80
CA VAL A 164 -16.40 -18.30 -21.51
C VAL A 164 -15.27 -18.47 -22.51
N THR A 165 -15.58 -18.39 -23.82
CA THR A 165 -14.62 -18.60 -24.93
C THR A 165 -14.07 -17.33 -25.53
N SER A 166 -14.64 -16.18 -25.23
CA SER A 166 -14.17 -14.89 -25.74
C SER A 166 -14.40 -13.74 -24.78
N LYS A 167 -13.59 -12.69 -24.93
CA LYS A 167 -13.66 -11.47 -24.13
C LYS A 167 -13.62 -10.25 -25.03
N ARG A 168 -14.68 -9.44 -25.01
CA ARG A 168 -14.82 -8.22 -25.82
C ARG A 168 -14.25 -6.97 -25.14
N TYR A 169 -14.32 -6.91 -23.81
CA TYR A 169 -13.80 -5.79 -23.03
C TYR A 169 -12.44 -6.14 -22.46
N MET A 170 -11.44 -5.31 -22.75
CA MET A 170 -10.10 -5.40 -22.20
C MET A 170 -9.76 -4.09 -21.50
N HIS A 171 -9.29 -4.17 -20.28
CA HIS A 171 -8.82 -3.02 -19.52
C HIS A 171 -7.36 -3.26 -19.14
N HIS A 172 -6.47 -2.49 -19.75
CA HIS A 172 -5.05 -2.49 -19.41
C HIS A 172 -4.76 -1.35 -18.45
N TYR A 173 -4.08 -1.65 -17.37
CA TYR A 173 -3.64 -0.66 -16.40
C TYR A 173 -2.12 -0.70 -16.31
N ASN A 174 -1.48 0.29 -16.92
CA ASN A 174 -0.04 0.35 -17.07
C ASN A 174 0.53 1.47 -16.19
N PHE A 175 1.63 1.16 -15.51
CA PHE A 175 2.39 2.12 -14.74
C PHE A 175 3.68 2.45 -15.50
N PRO A 176 3.91 3.71 -15.89
CA PRO A 176 5.22 4.14 -16.35
C PRO A 176 6.27 3.97 -15.24
N PRO A 177 7.54 3.67 -15.57
CA PRO A 177 8.58 3.44 -14.56
C PRO A 177 8.76 4.58 -13.55
N TYR A 178 8.48 5.81 -13.95
CA TYR A 178 8.58 7.00 -13.08
C TYR A 178 7.39 7.16 -12.11
N SER A 179 6.36 6.33 -12.21
CA SER A 179 5.15 6.41 -11.37
C SER A 179 5.14 5.40 -10.22
N THR A 180 6.16 4.57 -10.10
CA THR A 180 6.28 3.50 -9.09
C THR A 180 7.47 3.72 -8.18
#